data_2e516eed57ca22cfa9e0bca67e7996de
#
_entry.id   2e516eed57ca22cfa9e0bca67e7996de
#
_cell.length_a   1.000
_cell.length_b   1.000
_cell.length_c   1.000
_cell.angle_alpha   90.00
_cell.angle_beta   90.00
_cell.angle_gamma   90.00
#
_symmetry.space_group_name_H-M   'P 1'
#
loop_
_entity.id
_entity.type
_entity.pdbx_description
1 polymer ?
#
loop_
_entity_poly.entity_id
_entity_poly.type
_entity_poly.pdbx_seq_one_letter_code
_entity_poly.pdbx_strand_id
1 'polypeptide(L)'
;MPRGVPGREVRRPTPGVAERSPQPARRASRGRLLAAAACPVALACLLAACGSPQPAVRGTGPAGDAAASPAAVQASASPTTATPEPSPQPTAAAKPLAGITVGIDPGHNGLNGTDPGYINHLIWNGRESETCDTTGTQTASGYTEARFNFSVARYLRAALLADGARVVMTRQNNHGVGPCVDRRAQILNRSGARVAIDIHADGGPASGRGFTVLEPVADGPNDHVIRASERFGRDVRAALLAHTSMPESDYYGSNGIQLRNDLAGLNLTTIPKVLVETGNMINATDAGLLTSPPFQRRLAAALLAAILAFLHK
;
A
#
# COMPACT_ATOMS: atom_id res chain seq x y z
N MET A 1 -20.50 73.35 -8.53
CA MET A 1 -19.25 73.02 -7.80
C MET A 1 -19.62 72.19 -6.58
N PRO A 2 -19.35 70.93 -6.53
CA PRO A 2 -19.41 70.12 -5.29
C PRO A 2 -17.99 69.86 -4.75
N ARG A 3 -17.88 69.93 -3.47
CA ARG A 3 -16.65 69.89 -2.65
C ARG A 3 -16.06 68.50 -2.59
N GLY A 4 -14.71 68.39 -2.73
CA GLY A 4 -13.93 67.18 -2.62
C GLY A 4 -13.89 66.66 -1.18
N VAL A 5 -13.92 65.33 -1.05
CA VAL A 5 -13.74 64.59 0.19
C VAL A 5 -12.27 64.15 0.27
N PRO A 6 -11.57 64.31 1.41
CA PRO A 6 -10.17 63.97 1.54
C PRO A 6 -9.97 62.45 1.65
N GLY A 7 -8.99 61.96 0.91
CA GLY A 7 -8.59 60.55 0.90
C GLY A 7 -8.00 60.08 2.22
N ARG A 8 -8.42 58.92 2.66
CA ARG A 8 -7.92 58.22 3.85
C ARG A 8 -6.64 57.45 3.49
N GLU A 9 -5.54 57.87 4.04
CA GLU A 9 -4.22 57.28 3.88
C GLU A 9 -4.19 55.89 4.60
N VAL A 10 -3.99 54.82 3.84
CA VAL A 10 -3.85 53.46 4.36
C VAL A 10 -2.38 53.26 4.73
N ARG A 11 -2.09 53.28 6.02
CA ARG A 11 -0.76 52.94 6.56
C ARG A 11 -0.50 51.45 6.32
N ARG A 12 0.63 51.13 5.67
CA ARG A 12 1.18 49.77 5.55
C ARG A 12 1.76 49.35 6.91
N PRO A 13 1.52 48.09 7.34
CA PRO A 13 2.18 47.60 8.54
C PRO A 13 3.66 47.29 8.25
N THR A 14 4.54 47.71 9.16
CA THR A 14 5.97 47.40 9.19
C THR A 14 6.19 45.91 9.49
N PRO A 15 7.20 45.23 8.89
CA PRO A 15 7.47 43.84 9.19
C PRO A 15 8.04 43.70 10.60
N GLY A 16 7.34 42.91 11.42
CA GLY A 16 7.77 42.53 12.75
C GLY A 16 8.99 41.61 12.70
N VAL A 17 9.98 41.95 13.51
CA VAL A 17 11.18 41.15 13.77
C VAL A 17 10.77 39.83 14.41
N ALA A 18 11.08 38.70 13.77
CA ALA A 18 10.86 37.37 14.31
C ALA A 18 11.82 37.15 15.47
N GLU A 19 11.27 37.00 16.65
CA GLU A 19 11.96 36.57 17.89
C GLU A 19 12.41 35.13 17.75
N ARG A 20 13.72 34.90 17.74
CA ARG A 20 14.31 33.57 17.76
C ARG A 20 14.19 32.96 19.16
N SER A 21 13.47 31.87 19.26
CA SER A 21 13.48 31.02 20.46
C SER A 21 14.86 30.38 20.66
N PRO A 22 15.40 30.33 21.90
CA PRO A 22 16.72 29.75 22.16
C PRO A 22 16.67 28.22 22.06
N GLN A 23 17.58 27.63 21.28
CA GLN A 23 17.82 26.18 21.24
C GLN A 23 18.49 25.73 22.55
N PRO A 24 18.12 24.56 23.10
CA PRO A 24 18.81 24.00 24.25
C PRO A 24 20.22 23.50 23.88
N ALA A 25 21.21 23.90 24.69
CA ALA A 25 22.61 23.55 24.55
C ALA A 25 22.83 22.02 24.56
N ARG A 26 23.50 21.50 23.54
CA ARG A 26 23.98 20.11 23.49
C ARG A 26 25.04 19.87 24.58
N ARG A 27 24.71 19.08 25.58
CA ARG A 27 25.66 18.58 26.59
C ARG A 27 26.50 17.48 25.96
N ALA A 28 27.80 17.75 25.79
CA ALA A 28 28.77 16.74 25.38
C ALA A 28 28.98 15.75 26.54
N SER A 29 28.52 14.52 26.36
CA SER A 29 28.86 13.41 27.26
C SER A 29 30.18 12.78 26.82
N ARG A 30 31.20 12.90 27.66
CA ARG A 30 32.48 12.19 27.54
C ARG A 30 32.22 10.69 27.74
N GLY A 31 32.30 9.91 26.67
CA GLY A 31 32.22 8.47 26.72
C GLY A 31 33.49 7.87 27.33
N ARG A 32 33.32 7.02 28.34
CA ARG A 32 34.35 6.11 28.84
C ARG A 32 34.44 4.90 27.91
N LEU A 33 35.63 4.70 27.36
CA LEU A 33 36.00 3.44 26.72
C LEU A 33 36.01 2.33 27.79
N LEU A 34 35.18 1.33 27.60
CA LEU A 34 35.31 0.03 28.25
C LEU A 34 35.69 -0.98 27.18
N ALA A 35 36.92 -1.52 27.32
CA ALA A 35 37.40 -2.62 26.52
C ALA A 35 36.63 -3.89 26.86
N ALA A 36 35.99 -4.52 25.87
CA ALA A 36 35.39 -5.83 26.02
C ALA A 36 36.31 -6.88 25.38
N ALA A 37 36.69 -7.85 26.23
CA ALA A 37 37.53 -8.99 25.91
C ALA A 37 36.80 -9.95 24.95
N ALA A 38 37.53 -10.40 23.93
CA ALA A 38 37.15 -11.46 23.03
C ALA A 38 37.29 -12.83 23.70
N CYS A 39 36.24 -13.64 23.61
CA CYS A 39 36.29 -15.08 23.85
C CYS A 39 35.95 -15.81 22.55
N PRO A 40 36.82 -16.71 22.05
CA PRO A 40 36.50 -17.57 20.92
C PRO A 40 35.79 -18.82 21.39
N VAL A 41 34.61 -19.11 20.84
CA VAL A 41 33.97 -20.44 20.97
C VAL A 41 34.14 -21.20 19.67
N ALA A 42 34.71 -22.37 19.83
CA ALA A 42 35.09 -23.28 18.79
C ALA A 42 33.93 -23.91 18.00
N LEU A 43 34.23 -24.09 16.75
CA LEU A 43 33.53 -24.83 15.71
C LEU A 43 33.50 -26.34 16.03
N ALA A 44 32.32 -26.94 16.01
CA ALA A 44 32.15 -28.38 15.90
C ALA A 44 31.19 -28.68 14.72
N CYS A 45 31.81 -29.12 13.63
CA CYS A 45 31.15 -29.80 12.49
C CYS A 45 30.69 -31.19 12.92
N LEU A 46 29.43 -31.52 12.66
CA LEU A 46 28.98 -32.89 12.56
C LEU A 46 28.16 -33.04 11.27
N LEU A 47 28.81 -33.67 10.29
CA LEU A 47 28.24 -34.23 9.09
C LEU A 47 27.51 -35.54 9.48
N ALA A 48 26.26 -35.67 9.15
CA ALA A 48 25.60 -36.97 9.04
C ALA A 48 24.77 -36.98 7.75
N ALA A 49 25.33 -37.70 6.76
CA ALA A 49 24.63 -38.13 5.56
C ALA A 49 24.06 -39.52 5.79
N CYS A 50 22.82 -39.78 5.37
CA CYS A 50 22.21 -41.06 5.03
C CYS A 50 20.82 -40.67 4.51
N GLY A 51 20.37 -40.92 3.28
CA GLY A 51 20.44 -42.14 2.49
C GLY A 51 18.99 -42.50 2.20
N SER A 52 18.58 -42.41 0.94
CA SER A 52 17.29 -42.81 0.38
C SER A 52 17.00 -44.30 0.64
N PRO A 53 15.79 -44.87 0.39
CA PRO A 53 15.34 -45.11 -0.97
C PRO A 53 13.80 -45.04 -1.21
N GLN A 54 13.44 -44.79 -2.49
CA GLN A 54 12.13 -45.09 -3.05
C GLN A 54 11.92 -46.62 -3.20
N PRO A 55 10.66 -47.08 -3.27
CA PRO A 55 10.32 -48.24 -4.06
C PRO A 55 9.41 -47.94 -5.23
N ALA A 56 9.87 -48.36 -6.41
CA ALA A 56 9.07 -48.55 -7.61
C ALA A 56 8.23 -49.83 -7.47
N VAL A 57 6.95 -49.78 -7.87
CA VAL A 57 6.16 -50.95 -8.11
C VAL A 57 5.65 -50.92 -9.56
N ARG A 58 6.16 -51.85 -10.34
CA ARG A 58 5.59 -52.29 -11.64
C ARG A 58 4.49 -53.31 -11.35
N GLY A 59 3.37 -53.18 -12.05
CA GLY A 59 2.36 -54.20 -12.16
C GLY A 59 1.88 -54.33 -13.59
N THR A 60 2.21 -55.44 -14.18
CA THR A 60 1.91 -55.97 -15.52
C THR A 60 0.43 -56.32 -15.66
N GLY A 61 -0.11 -56.20 -16.92
CA GLY A 61 -1.44 -56.63 -17.32
C GLY A 61 -1.64 -58.15 -17.32
N PRO A 62 -2.72 -58.68 -17.84
CA PRO A 62 -2.83 -58.95 -19.28
C PRO A 62 -4.24 -58.78 -19.91
N ALA A 63 -4.23 -58.97 -21.22
CA ALA A 63 -5.32 -58.98 -22.16
C ALA A 63 -6.29 -60.17 -22.02
N GLY A 64 -7.50 -59.99 -22.47
CA GLY A 64 -8.47 -61.06 -22.67
C GLY A 64 -9.48 -60.69 -23.78
N ASP A 65 -9.31 -61.33 -24.92
CA ASP A 65 -10.22 -61.38 -26.08
C ASP A 65 -11.54 -62.10 -25.79
N ALA A 66 -12.61 -61.70 -26.51
CA ALA A 66 -13.56 -62.54 -27.21
C ALA A 66 -14.81 -61.73 -27.64
N ALA A 67 -14.99 -61.43 -28.86
CA ALA A 67 -15.75 -61.99 -29.96
C ALA A 67 -17.22 -62.34 -29.63
N ALA A 68 -18.15 -61.66 -30.33
CA ALA A 68 -19.14 -62.23 -31.27
C ALA A 68 -20.32 -61.26 -31.54
N SER A 69 -20.55 -61.00 -32.79
CA SER A 69 -21.79 -60.49 -33.44
C SER A 69 -22.75 -61.67 -33.68
N PRO A 70 -23.93 -61.54 -34.36
CA PRO A 70 -24.79 -60.38 -34.71
C PRO A 70 -26.31 -60.66 -34.55
N ALA A 71 -27.11 -59.68 -35.01
CA ALA A 71 -28.52 -59.70 -35.49
C ALA A 71 -29.50 -58.98 -34.55
N ALA A 72 -30.29 -58.06 -34.99
CA ALA A 72 -31.32 -58.05 -35.98
C ALA A 72 -31.85 -56.62 -36.25
N VAL A 73 -32.19 -56.40 -37.46
CA VAL A 73 -32.85 -55.21 -38.02
C VAL A 73 -34.29 -55.13 -37.51
N GLN A 74 -34.70 -54.01 -36.96
CA GLN A 74 -36.09 -53.55 -37.00
C GLN A 74 -36.16 -52.05 -37.27
N ALA A 75 -36.76 -51.70 -38.39
CA ALA A 75 -37.12 -50.35 -38.75
C ALA A 75 -38.28 -49.87 -37.90
N SER A 76 -38.17 -48.74 -37.27
CA SER A 76 -39.29 -48.02 -36.69
C SER A 76 -39.11 -46.53 -36.83
N ALA A 77 -40.15 -45.90 -37.28
CA ALA A 77 -40.52 -44.55 -37.51
C ALA A 77 -39.65 -43.45 -36.82
N SER A 78 -39.21 -42.49 -37.62
CA SER A 78 -38.61 -41.24 -37.19
C SER A 78 -39.61 -40.38 -36.40
N PRO A 79 -39.30 -39.99 -35.17
CA PRO A 79 -39.92 -38.83 -34.56
C PRO A 79 -39.12 -37.58 -35.02
N THR A 80 -39.85 -36.61 -35.54
CA THR A 80 -39.33 -35.25 -35.79
C THR A 80 -38.75 -34.69 -34.51
N THR A 81 -37.43 -34.68 -34.43
CA THR A 81 -36.71 -34.08 -33.28
C THR A 81 -36.78 -32.57 -33.47
N ALA A 82 -37.63 -31.89 -32.69
CA ALA A 82 -37.53 -30.46 -32.52
C ALA A 82 -36.16 -30.14 -31.96
N THR A 83 -35.36 -29.34 -32.68
CA THR A 83 -34.07 -28.81 -32.22
C THR A 83 -34.34 -28.00 -30.96
N PRO A 84 -33.76 -28.33 -29.78
CA PRO A 84 -33.93 -27.49 -28.62
C PRO A 84 -33.31 -26.13 -28.88
N GLU A 85 -34.10 -25.08 -28.67
CA GLU A 85 -33.64 -23.70 -28.66
C GLU A 85 -32.51 -23.57 -27.65
N PRO A 86 -31.35 -22.94 -27.99
CA PRO A 86 -30.25 -22.84 -27.06
C PRO A 86 -30.73 -22.02 -25.85
N SER A 87 -30.77 -22.65 -24.66
CA SER A 87 -31.00 -21.96 -23.38
C SER A 87 -30.06 -20.77 -23.29
N PRO A 88 -30.54 -19.57 -22.88
CA PRO A 88 -29.65 -18.42 -22.71
C PRO A 88 -28.58 -18.77 -21.70
N GLN A 89 -27.34 -18.80 -22.18
CA GLN A 89 -26.17 -19.03 -21.35
C GLN A 89 -26.11 -17.89 -20.33
N PRO A 90 -25.93 -18.15 -19.01
CA PRO A 90 -25.84 -17.10 -18.02
C PRO A 90 -24.74 -16.15 -18.42
N THR A 91 -25.07 -14.92 -18.76
CA THR A 91 -24.07 -13.85 -18.93
C THR A 91 -23.33 -13.71 -17.61
N ALA A 92 -22.02 -13.98 -17.63
CA ALA A 92 -21.17 -13.79 -16.46
C ALA A 92 -21.38 -12.35 -15.96
N ALA A 93 -21.77 -12.21 -14.68
CA ALA A 93 -21.99 -10.89 -14.09
C ALA A 93 -20.77 -10.03 -14.32
N ALA A 94 -20.97 -8.80 -14.79
CA ALA A 94 -19.88 -7.86 -15.02
C ALA A 94 -19.08 -7.65 -13.74
N LYS A 95 -17.76 -7.75 -13.81
CA LYS A 95 -16.89 -7.52 -12.65
C LYS A 95 -17.00 -6.06 -12.20
N PRO A 96 -17.06 -5.78 -10.89
CA PRO A 96 -17.39 -4.45 -10.38
C PRO A 96 -16.41 -3.36 -10.81
N LEU A 97 -15.14 -3.70 -11.09
CA LEU A 97 -14.10 -2.77 -11.50
C LEU A 97 -13.67 -2.93 -12.96
N ALA A 98 -14.48 -3.58 -13.80
CA ALA A 98 -14.17 -3.75 -15.22
C ALA A 98 -13.95 -2.38 -15.90
N GLY A 99 -12.81 -2.22 -16.60
CA GLY A 99 -12.43 -0.97 -17.27
C GLY A 99 -11.85 0.13 -16.35
N ILE A 100 -11.83 -0.07 -15.05
CA ILE A 100 -11.26 0.88 -14.08
C ILE A 100 -9.78 0.59 -13.87
N THR A 101 -8.96 1.64 -13.81
CA THR A 101 -7.57 1.56 -13.37
C THR A 101 -7.45 2.10 -11.94
N VAL A 102 -6.74 1.39 -11.08
CA VAL A 102 -6.44 1.78 -9.69
C VAL A 102 -4.92 1.84 -9.49
N GLY A 103 -4.45 2.90 -8.83
CA GLY A 103 -3.07 3.07 -8.44
C GLY A 103 -2.79 2.50 -7.04
N ILE A 104 -1.66 1.82 -6.86
CA ILE A 104 -1.16 1.42 -5.56
C ILE A 104 0.28 1.92 -5.42
N ASP A 105 0.54 2.62 -4.34
CA ASP A 105 1.85 3.16 -3.98
C ASP A 105 2.34 2.47 -2.69
N PRO A 106 3.08 1.36 -2.79
CA PRO A 106 3.68 0.78 -1.58
C PRO A 106 4.87 1.62 -1.14
N GLY A 107 4.77 2.30 -0.01
CA GLY A 107 5.81 3.19 0.49
C GLY A 107 7.18 2.55 0.62
N HIS A 108 8.24 3.34 0.49
CA HIS A 108 9.65 2.95 0.56
C HIS A 108 10.06 1.86 -0.44
N ASN A 109 11.29 1.35 -0.35
CA ASN A 109 11.74 0.13 -1.02
C ASN A 109 12.78 -0.59 -0.14
N GLY A 110 12.84 -1.92 -0.26
CA GLY A 110 13.58 -2.77 0.67
C GLY A 110 15.09 -2.54 0.73
N LEU A 111 15.68 -1.95 -0.32
CA LEU A 111 17.09 -1.63 -0.38
C LEU A 111 17.39 -0.13 -0.28
N ASN A 112 16.43 0.72 0.10
CA ASN A 112 16.67 2.16 0.26
C ASN A 112 17.88 2.46 1.17
N GLY A 113 18.06 1.70 2.24
CA GLY A 113 19.19 1.87 3.16
C GLY A 113 20.55 1.53 2.56
N THR A 114 20.62 0.88 1.41
CA THR A 114 21.89 0.51 0.75
C THR A 114 22.45 1.62 -0.14
N ASP A 115 21.63 2.62 -0.48
CA ASP A 115 22.05 3.77 -1.28
C ASP A 115 21.57 5.10 -0.65
N PRO A 116 22.20 5.53 0.45
CA PRO A 116 21.87 6.78 1.09
C PRO A 116 22.14 8.01 0.20
N GLY A 117 23.07 7.91 -0.76
CA GLY A 117 23.32 8.98 -1.73
C GLY A 117 22.10 9.21 -2.63
N TYR A 118 21.47 8.13 -3.08
CA TYR A 118 20.25 8.20 -3.89
C TYR A 118 19.06 8.69 -3.07
N ILE A 119 18.74 8.07 -1.93
CA ILE A 119 17.50 8.39 -1.21
C ILE A 119 17.54 9.76 -0.51
N ASN A 120 18.73 10.31 -0.20
CA ASN A 120 18.87 11.59 0.46
C ASN A 120 19.04 12.78 -0.51
N HIS A 121 19.09 12.56 -1.85
CA HIS A 121 19.09 13.71 -2.74
C HIS A 121 17.76 14.44 -2.65
N LEU A 122 17.79 15.78 -2.82
CA LEU A 122 16.61 16.61 -2.67
C LEU A 122 15.78 16.60 -3.95
N ILE A 123 14.48 16.49 -3.78
CA ILE A 123 13.47 16.65 -4.82
C ILE A 123 12.51 17.81 -4.42
N TRP A 124 11.79 18.35 -5.39
CA TRP A 124 10.75 19.35 -5.14
C TRP A 124 9.40 18.65 -4.88
N ASN A 125 8.76 18.94 -3.75
CA ASN A 125 7.50 18.31 -3.37
C ASN A 125 6.24 19.10 -3.74
N GLY A 126 6.40 20.16 -4.50
CA GLY A 126 5.31 21.11 -4.84
C GLY A 126 5.40 22.38 -4.01
N ARG A 127 6.05 22.35 -2.84
CA ARG A 127 6.09 23.43 -1.85
C ARG A 127 7.51 23.75 -1.36
N GLU A 128 8.28 22.72 -1.08
CA GLU A 128 9.65 22.81 -0.58
C GLU A 128 10.49 21.62 -1.06
N SER A 129 11.78 21.64 -0.72
CA SER A 129 12.65 20.49 -1.02
C SER A 129 12.58 19.48 0.10
N GLU A 130 12.34 18.23 -0.26
CA GLU A 130 12.43 17.09 0.65
C GLU A 130 13.36 15.99 0.10
N THR A 131 13.68 14.98 0.90
CA THR A 131 14.48 13.85 0.43
C THR A 131 13.69 12.99 -0.55
N CYS A 132 14.41 12.40 -1.51
CA CYS A 132 13.86 11.50 -2.54
C CYS A 132 12.97 10.40 -1.97
N ASP A 133 13.40 9.78 -0.88
CA ASP A 133 12.67 8.75 -0.13
C ASP A 133 13.35 8.57 1.24
N THR A 134 12.83 7.68 2.09
CA THR A 134 13.46 7.26 3.34
C THR A 134 13.57 5.74 3.40
N THR A 135 14.18 5.22 4.45
CA THR A 135 14.26 3.78 4.69
C THR A 135 12.95 3.21 5.24
N GLY A 136 12.06 4.09 5.72
CA GLY A 136 10.94 3.69 6.55
C GLY A 136 11.37 3.22 7.94
N THR A 137 10.41 2.75 8.71
CA THR A 137 10.59 2.20 10.06
C THR A 137 10.67 0.67 10.05
N GLN A 138 10.77 0.07 11.24
CA GLN A 138 10.72 -1.37 11.41
C GLN A 138 10.25 -1.74 12.82
N THR A 139 9.72 -2.95 12.97
CA THR A 139 9.42 -3.52 14.28
C THR A 139 10.68 -3.81 15.08
N ALA A 140 10.55 -4.06 16.39
CA ALA A 140 11.65 -4.50 17.24
C ALA A 140 12.33 -5.80 16.75
N SER A 141 11.62 -6.65 15.99
CA SER A 141 12.17 -7.86 15.38
C SER A 141 12.85 -7.63 14.02
N GLY A 142 12.93 -6.38 13.55
CA GLY A 142 13.55 -6.04 12.27
C GLY A 142 12.65 -6.29 11.03
N TYR A 143 11.33 -6.50 11.23
CA TYR A 143 10.40 -6.54 10.10
C TYR A 143 10.16 -5.13 9.58
N THR A 144 10.65 -4.85 8.37
CA THR A 144 10.68 -3.50 7.81
C THR A 144 9.31 -3.06 7.28
N GLU A 145 9.04 -1.77 7.36
CA GLU A 145 7.87 -1.11 6.79
C GLU A 145 7.78 -1.35 5.26
N ALA A 146 8.88 -1.19 4.53
CA ALA A 146 8.91 -1.44 3.10
C ALA A 146 8.44 -2.87 2.72
N ARG A 147 8.76 -3.87 3.56
CA ARG A 147 8.28 -5.25 3.38
C ARG A 147 6.79 -5.37 3.67
N PHE A 148 6.32 -4.75 4.74
CA PHE A 148 4.91 -4.70 5.09
C PHE A 148 4.08 -4.05 3.97
N ASN A 149 4.44 -2.83 3.55
CA ASN A 149 3.76 -2.06 2.53
C ASN A 149 3.61 -2.86 1.22
N PHE A 150 4.70 -3.51 0.79
CA PHE A 150 4.69 -4.32 -0.42
C PHE A 150 3.84 -5.59 -0.27
N SER A 151 3.82 -6.22 0.91
CA SER A 151 3.00 -7.40 1.17
C SER A 151 1.51 -7.08 1.09
N VAL A 152 1.06 -6.00 1.74
CA VAL A 152 -0.34 -5.53 1.68
C VAL A 152 -0.71 -5.13 0.26
N ALA A 153 0.16 -4.39 -0.43
CA ALA A 153 -0.07 -3.98 -1.83
C ALA A 153 -0.25 -5.18 -2.77
N ARG A 154 0.48 -6.27 -2.57
CA ARG A 154 0.31 -7.51 -3.35
C ARG A 154 -1.06 -8.15 -3.11
N TYR A 155 -1.54 -8.19 -1.87
CA TYR A 155 -2.87 -8.72 -1.55
C TYR A 155 -3.96 -7.83 -2.16
N LEU A 156 -3.83 -6.52 -2.02
CA LEU A 156 -4.77 -5.56 -2.62
C LEU A 156 -4.78 -5.66 -4.15
N ARG A 157 -3.61 -5.73 -4.77
CA ARG A 157 -3.50 -5.93 -6.23
C ARG A 157 -4.22 -7.17 -6.69
N ALA A 158 -4.03 -8.30 -6.00
CA ALA A 158 -4.70 -9.56 -6.36
C ALA A 158 -6.23 -9.43 -6.29
N ALA A 159 -6.75 -8.79 -5.24
CA ALA A 159 -8.17 -8.56 -5.05
C ALA A 159 -8.75 -7.62 -6.12
N LEU A 160 -8.09 -6.51 -6.42
CA LEU A 160 -8.50 -5.57 -7.48
C LEU A 160 -8.54 -6.23 -8.87
N LEU A 161 -7.54 -7.07 -9.19
CA LEU A 161 -7.51 -7.83 -10.45
C LEU A 161 -8.65 -8.86 -10.52
N ALA A 162 -8.98 -9.52 -9.41
CA ALA A 162 -10.12 -10.43 -9.33
C ALA A 162 -11.44 -9.71 -9.64
N ASP A 163 -11.58 -8.47 -9.18
CA ASP A 163 -12.73 -7.60 -9.43
C ASP A 163 -12.70 -6.92 -10.82
N GLY A 164 -11.69 -7.21 -11.64
CA GLY A 164 -11.61 -6.76 -13.04
C GLY A 164 -10.89 -5.42 -13.24
N ALA A 165 -10.31 -4.82 -12.22
CA ALA A 165 -9.53 -3.61 -12.35
C ALA A 165 -8.22 -3.83 -13.14
N ARG A 166 -7.74 -2.78 -13.79
CA ARG A 166 -6.33 -2.63 -14.13
C ARG A 166 -5.61 -2.02 -12.93
N VAL A 167 -4.41 -2.53 -12.61
CA VAL A 167 -3.65 -2.06 -11.43
C VAL A 167 -2.29 -1.56 -11.87
N VAL A 168 -1.95 -0.34 -11.48
CA VAL A 168 -0.62 0.25 -11.63
C VAL A 168 0.01 0.38 -10.24
N MET A 169 1.19 -0.19 -10.07
CA MET A 169 1.98 -0.07 -8.84
C MET A 169 3.21 0.80 -9.10
N THR A 170 3.58 1.66 -8.16
CA THR A 170 4.75 2.55 -8.27
C THR A 170 6.07 1.79 -8.20
N ARG A 171 6.09 0.60 -7.59
CA ARG A 171 7.20 -0.35 -7.59
C ARG A 171 6.71 -1.80 -7.72
N GLN A 172 7.53 -2.65 -8.35
CA GLN A 172 7.13 -4.02 -8.72
C GLN A 172 7.70 -5.09 -7.80
N ASN A 173 8.64 -4.73 -6.92
CA ASN A 173 9.30 -5.64 -5.99
C ASN A 173 9.75 -4.90 -4.73
N ASN A 174 10.39 -5.62 -3.80
CA ASN A 174 10.98 -5.07 -2.58
C ASN A 174 12.51 -5.30 -2.53
N HIS A 175 13.16 -5.37 -3.69
CA HIS A 175 14.58 -5.66 -3.85
C HIS A 175 15.28 -4.55 -4.65
N GLY A 176 14.81 -3.30 -4.52
CA GLY A 176 15.33 -2.13 -5.21
C GLY A 176 15.47 -0.93 -4.28
N VAL A 177 15.97 0.16 -4.84
CA VAL A 177 16.06 1.49 -4.25
C VAL A 177 15.08 2.41 -4.96
N GLY A 178 14.36 3.25 -4.23
CA GLY A 178 13.34 4.14 -4.79
C GLY A 178 12.14 3.41 -5.42
N PRO A 179 11.47 4.01 -6.41
CA PRO A 179 11.70 5.35 -6.95
C PRO A 179 11.42 6.47 -5.94
N CYS A 180 11.96 7.68 -6.21
CA CYS A 180 11.67 8.86 -5.40
C CYS A 180 10.18 9.17 -5.36
N VAL A 181 9.71 9.81 -4.28
CA VAL A 181 8.29 10.09 -4.04
C VAL A 181 7.64 10.98 -5.09
N ASP A 182 8.37 11.94 -5.69
CA ASP A 182 7.93 12.72 -6.85
C ASP A 182 7.73 11.84 -8.10
N ARG A 183 8.64 10.88 -8.31
CA ARG A 183 8.53 9.93 -9.43
C ARG A 183 7.36 8.98 -9.25
N ARG A 184 7.03 8.59 -8.02
CA ARG A 184 5.83 7.79 -7.71
C ARG A 184 4.57 8.56 -8.08
N ALA A 185 4.47 9.85 -7.73
CA ALA A 185 3.38 10.71 -8.16
C ALA A 185 3.26 10.78 -9.69
N GLN A 186 4.38 10.95 -10.42
CA GLN A 186 4.39 10.95 -11.89
C GLN A 186 3.91 9.62 -12.51
N ILE A 187 4.30 8.48 -11.92
CA ILE A 187 3.83 7.15 -12.38
C ILE A 187 2.30 7.08 -12.26
N LEU A 188 1.76 7.49 -11.13
CA LEU A 188 0.32 7.48 -10.88
C LEU A 188 -0.43 8.46 -11.80
N ASN A 189 0.06 9.68 -11.96
CA ASN A 189 -0.56 10.69 -12.83
C ASN A 189 -0.66 10.25 -14.30
N ARG A 190 0.28 9.43 -14.78
CA ARG A 190 0.31 8.89 -16.15
C ARG A 190 -0.42 7.56 -16.30
N SER A 191 -0.90 6.98 -15.22
CA SER A 191 -1.47 5.62 -15.21
C SER A 191 -2.89 5.53 -15.76
N GLY A 192 -3.61 6.64 -15.84
CA GLY A 192 -5.05 6.67 -16.09
C GLY A 192 -5.87 6.14 -14.91
N ALA A 193 -5.29 6.05 -13.72
CA ALA A 193 -6.01 5.59 -12.52
C ALA A 193 -7.08 6.60 -12.10
N ARG A 194 -8.23 6.06 -11.67
CA ARG A 194 -9.36 6.82 -11.14
C ARG A 194 -9.16 7.21 -9.68
N VAL A 195 -8.34 6.46 -8.97
CA VAL A 195 -7.98 6.65 -7.56
C VAL A 195 -6.66 5.93 -7.30
N ALA A 196 -5.89 6.41 -6.35
CA ALA A 196 -4.67 5.75 -5.86
C ALA A 196 -4.64 5.72 -4.34
N ILE A 197 -3.97 4.71 -3.78
CA ILE A 197 -3.73 4.60 -2.35
C ILE A 197 -2.25 4.39 -2.08
N ASP A 198 -1.74 5.14 -1.11
CA ASP A 198 -0.39 4.99 -0.58
C ASP A 198 -0.43 4.20 0.72
N ILE A 199 0.39 3.17 0.82
CA ILE A 199 0.36 2.22 1.94
C ILE A 199 1.64 2.33 2.73
N HIS A 200 1.52 2.67 4.01
CA HIS A 200 2.57 2.87 5.00
C HIS A 200 2.23 2.22 6.35
N ALA A 201 3.18 2.22 7.26
CA ALA A 201 3.01 1.93 8.68
C ALA A 201 4.00 2.77 9.48
N ASP A 202 3.49 3.55 10.42
CA ASP A 202 4.24 4.57 11.14
C ASP A 202 5.26 4.01 12.15
N GLY A 203 6.20 4.86 12.55
CA GLY A 203 7.20 4.65 13.60
C GLY A 203 7.04 5.60 14.78
N GLY A 204 5.85 5.67 15.36
CA GLY A 204 5.51 6.58 16.44
C GLY A 204 6.03 6.16 17.83
N PRO A 205 5.58 6.83 18.92
CA PRO A 205 5.91 6.44 20.28
C PRO A 205 5.49 5.00 20.59
N ALA A 206 6.29 4.24 21.33
CA ALA A 206 5.99 2.85 21.66
C ALA A 206 4.66 2.66 22.41
N SER A 207 4.20 3.67 23.15
CA SER A 207 2.90 3.68 23.85
C SER A 207 1.72 3.99 22.92
N GLY A 208 1.96 4.69 21.81
CA GLY A 208 0.91 5.07 20.86
C GLY A 208 0.61 3.95 19.88
N ARG A 209 -0.63 3.87 19.38
CA ARG A 209 -1.05 2.84 18.44
C ARG A 209 -2.18 3.33 17.53
N GLY A 210 -2.42 2.54 16.47
CA GLY A 210 -3.56 2.75 15.58
C GLY A 210 -3.20 3.36 14.23
N PHE A 211 -4.19 3.43 13.33
CA PHE A 211 -4.05 3.94 11.98
C PHE A 211 -4.36 5.44 11.88
N THR A 212 -3.77 6.10 10.88
CA THR A 212 -4.12 7.47 10.47
C THR A 212 -4.19 7.54 8.94
N VAL A 213 -5.21 8.16 8.41
CA VAL A 213 -5.30 8.49 6.97
C VAL A 213 -4.78 9.91 6.79
N LEU A 214 -3.75 10.06 5.97
CA LEU A 214 -3.16 11.34 5.62
C LEU A 214 -3.83 11.86 4.36
N GLU A 215 -4.50 12.99 4.48
CA GLU A 215 -5.20 13.66 3.38
C GLU A 215 -4.39 14.85 2.86
N PRO A 216 -4.36 15.09 1.53
CA PRO A 216 -3.67 16.23 0.97
C PRO A 216 -4.36 17.55 1.32
N VAL A 217 -3.56 18.60 1.43
CA VAL A 217 -4.00 19.99 1.42
C VAL A 217 -3.76 20.57 0.02
N ALA A 218 -4.59 21.52 -0.43
CA ALA A 218 -4.41 22.18 -1.70
C ALA A 218 -3.03 22.87 -1.78
N ASP A 219 -2.26 22.54 -2.84
CA ASP A 219 -0.88 23.01 -3.01
C ASP A 219 -0.50 23.20 -4.50
N GLY A 220 -1.47 23.57 -5.32
CA GLY A 220 -1.34 23.82 -6.75
C GLY A 220 -1.62 22.59 -7.60
N PRO A 221 -0.68 21.65 -7.80
CA PRO A 221 -0.90 20.52 -8.70
C PRO A 221 -2.10 19.62 -8.33
N ASN A 222 -2.39 19.49 -7.04
CA ASN A 222 -3.45 18.63 -6.49
C ASN A 222 -4.78 19.35 -6.23
N ASP A 223 -4.89 20.67 -6.42
CA ASP A 223 -6.07 21.47 -6.02
C ASP A 223 -7.41 20.89 -6.48
N HIS A 224 -7.46 20.44 -7.72
CA HIS A 224 -8.67 19.94 -8.34
C HIS A 224 -9.14 18.56 -7.82
N VAL A 225 -8.29 17.85 -7.05
CA VAL A 225 -8.60 16.52 -6.50
C VAL A 225 -8.78 16.50 -4.99
N ILE A 226 -8.59 17.62 -4.28
CA ILE A 226 -8.68 17.68 -2.81
C ILE A 226 -10.02 17.13 -2.29
N ARG A 227 -11.15 17.64 -2.75
CA ARG A 227 -12.47 17.16 -2.30
C ARG A 227 -12.70 15.67 -2.56
N ALA A 228 -12.17 15.15 -3.67
CA ALA A 228 -12.26 13.74 -3.98
C ALA A 228 -11.35 12.91 -3.08
N SER A 229 -10.14 13.40 -2.77
CA SER A 229 -9.20 12.76 -1.83
C SER A 229 -9.76 12.73 -0.41
N GLU A 230 -10.33 13.82 0.08
CA GLU A 230 -11.03 13.87 1.38
C GLU A 230 -12.21 12.86 1.46
N ARG A 231 -13.00 12.74 0.38
CA ARG A 231 -14.07 11.74 0.31
C ARG A 231 -13.49 10.32 0.38
N PHE A 232 -12.43 10.06 -0.38
CA PHE A 232 -11.74 8.79 -0.37
C PHE A 232 -11.11 8.48 1.00
N GLY A 233 -10.52 9.48 1.68
CA GLY A 233 -9.99 9.34 3.03
C GLY A 233 -11.05 8.91 4.03
N ARG A 234 -12.24 9.51 3.97
CA ARG A 234 -13.39 9.07 4.81
C ARG A 234 -13.80 7.62 4.51
N ASP A 235 -13.81 7.21 3.23
CA ASP A 235 -14.14 5.83 2.86
C ASP A 235 -13.08 4.85 3.35
N VAL A 236 -11.78 5.20 3.26
CA VAL A 236 -10.67 4.41 3.81
C VAL A 236 -10.79 4.28 5.33
N ARG A 237 -10.99 5.39 6.04
CA ARG A 237 -11.19 5.38 7.50
C ARG A 237 -12.37 4.49 7.92
N ALA A 238 -13.51 4.65 7.27
CA ALA A 238 -14.72 3.86 7.56
C ALA A 238 -14.48 2.36 7.34
N ALA A 239 -13.81 2.00 6.24
CA ALA A 239 -13.51 0.60 5.92
C ALA A 239 -12.51 -0.01 6.90
N LEU A 240 -11.50 0.73 7.34
CA LEU A 240 -10.53 0.26 8.34
C LEU A 240 -11.21 -0.03 9.67
N LEU A 241 -12.08 0.86 10.14
CA LEU A 241 -12.86 0.67 11.37
C LEU A 241 -13.84 -0.51 11.28
N ALA A 242 -14.49 -0.69 10.12
CA ALA A 242 -15.48 -1.74 9.94
C ALA A 242 -14.87 -3.14 9.75
N HIS A 243 -13.67 -3.23 9.14
CA HIS A 243 -13.14 -4.50 8.64
C HIS A 243 -11.81 -4.90 9.28
N THR A 244 -11.21 -4.08 10.13
CA THR A 244 -9.97 -4.44 10.83
C THR A 244 -10.12 -4.32 12.34
N SER A 245 -9.14 -4.84 13.08
CA SER A 245 -9.02 -4.64 14.54
C SER A 245 -8.06 -3.50 14.91
N MET A 246 -7.56 -2.74 13.93
CA MET A 246 -6.70 -1.60 14.17
C MET A 246 -7.58 -0.41 14.56
N PRO A 247 -7.38 0.21 15.73
CA PRO A 247 -8.10 1.43 16.12
C PRO A 247 -7.58 2.64 15.35
N GLU A 248 -8.27 3.77 15.46
CA GLU A 248 -7.70 5.06 15.10
C GLU A 248 -6.49 5.38 15.97
N SER A 249 -5.52 6.10 15.40
CA SER A 249 -4.33 6.51 16.12
C SER A 249 -4.67 7.40 17.31
N ASP A 250 -4.07 7.08 18.46
CA ASP A 250 -4.18 7.83 19.72
C ASP A 250 -3.03 8.83 19.92
N TYR A 251 -2.09 8.93 18.96
CA TYR A 251 -0.91 9.78 19.04
C TYR A 251 -0.68 10.66 17.79
N TYR A 252 -1.36 10.39 16.68
CA TYR A 252 -1.14 11.09 15.43
C TYR A 252 -2.45 11.38 14.69
N GLY A 253 -2.67 12.64 14.36
CA GLY A 253 -3.91 13.10 13.74
C GLY A 253 -5.07 13.25 14.74
N SER A 254 -6.26 13.38 14.22
CA SER A 254 -7.51 13.48 14.98
C SER A 254 -8.60 12.69 14.30
N ASN A 255 -9.32 11.85 15.05
CA ASN A 255 -10.34 10.96 14.50
C ASN A 255 -9.83 10.17 13.29
N GLY A 256 -8.61 9.63 13.38
CA GLY A 256 -8.00 8.83 12.33
C GLY A 256 -7.65 9.58 11.03
N ILE A 257 -7.66 10.92 11.03
CA ILE A 257 -7.33 11.77 9.87
C ILE A 257 -6.22 12.76 10.25
N GLN A 258 -5.28 12.99 9.31
CA GLN A 258 -4.26 14.02 9.39
C GLN A 258 -4.11 14.74 8.05
N LEU A 259 -4.25 16.07 8.04
CA LEU A 259 -3.97 16.86 6.84
C LEU A 259 -2.46 17.07 6.67
N ARG A 260 -1.96 16.91 5.45
CA ARG A 260 -0.53 17.03 5.11
C ARG A 260 -0.34 17.87 3.84
N ASN A 261 0.68 18.73 3.87
CA ASN A 261 1.10 19.57 2.74
C ASN A 261 2.62 19.54 2.48
N ASP A 262 3.29 18.58 3.07
CA ASP A 262 4.75 18.41 3.04
C ASP A 262 5.19 17.08 2.42
N LEU A 263 4.28 16.34 1.78
CA LEU A 263 4.55 15.05 1.14
C LEU A 263 4.39 15.15 -0.37
N ALA A 264 5.47 14.97 -1.15
CA ALA A 264 5.43 14.99 -2.61
C ALA A 264 4.40 14.01 -3.19
N GLY A 265 4.27 12.83 -2.56
CA GLY A 265 3.31 11.80 -2.97
C GLY A 265 1.84 12.25 -2.90
N LEU A 266 1.51 13.25 -2.09
CA LEU A 266 0.18 13.87 -1.99
C LEU A 266 0.12 15.18 -2.79
N ASN A 267 1.12 16.07 -2.66
CA ASN A 267 1.12 17.40 -3.27
C ASN A 267 1.18 17.34 -4.80
N LEU A 268 1.99 16.42 -5.36
CA LEU A 268 2.22 16.32 -6.80
C LEU A 268 1.26 15.35 -7.50
N THR A 269 0.40 14.65 -6.77
CA THR A 269 -0.54 13.69 -7.37
C THR A 269 -1.78 14.41 -7.85
N THR A 270 -2.13 14.20 -9.13
CA THR A 270 -3.25 14.86 -9.83
C THR A 270 -4.46 13.95 -10.00
N ILE A 271 -4.52 12.86 -9.26
CA ILE A 271 -5.68 11.95 -9.14
C ILE A 271 -6.04 11.85 -7.65
N PRO A 272 -7.29 11.51 -7.29
CA PRO A 272 -7.67 11.31 -5.90
C PRO A 272 -6.74 10.30 -5.22
N LYS A 273 -6.07 10.71 -4.14
CA LYS A 273 -5.10 9.88 -3.41
C LYS A 273 -5.10 10.24 -1.93
N VAL A 274 -4.92 9.25 -1.09
CA VAL A 274 -4.56 9.40 0.33
C VAL A 274 -3.40 8.46 0.66
N LEU A 275 -2.67 8.78 1.72
CA LEU A 275 -1.69 7.89 2.33
C LEU A 275 -2.30 7.32 3.61
N VAL A 276 -2.10 6.06 3.89
CA VAL A 276 -2.57 5.43 5.12
C VAL A 276 -1.41 4.88 5.93
N GLU A 277 -1.20 5.45 7.11
CA GLU A 277 -0.40 4.86 8.18
C GLU A 277 -1.25 3.82 8.87
N THR A 278 -1.00 2.55 8.60
CA THR A 278 -1.91 1.46 8.94
C THR A 278 -1.73 0.91 10.36
N GLY A 279 -0.86 1.52 11.15
CA GLY A 279 -0.52 1.18 12.52
C GLY A 279 0.91 1.57 12.85
N ASN A 280 1.28 1.48 14.13
CA ASN A 280 2.60 1.84 14.64
C ASN A 280 3.50 0.61 14.79
N MET A 281 4.55 0.51 13.97
CA MET A 281 5.49 -0.63 13.99
C MET A 281 6.34 -0.70 15.26
N ILE A 282 6.44 0.40 16.01
CA ILE A 282 7.18 0.45 17.28
C ILE A 282 6.30 -0.03 18.46
N ASN A 283 4.97 0.06 18.33
CA ASN A 283 4.05 -0.47 19.33
C ASN A 283 3.96 -2.01 19.21
N ALA A 284 4.15 -2.73 20.31
CA ALA A 284 4.20 -4.19 20.31
C ALA A 284 2.88 -4.84 19.84
N THR A 285 1.72 -4.25 20.17
CA THR A 285 0.41 -4.76 19.78
C THR A 285 0.19 -4.58 18.28
N ASP A 286 0.47 -3.38 17.76
CA ASP A 286 0.33 -3.09 16.32
C ASP A 286 1.36 -3.88 15.50
N ALA A 287 2.61 -3.97 15.95
CA ALA A 287 3.64 -4.81 15.32
C ALA A 287 3.21 -6.27 15.19
N GLY A 288 2.54 -6.82 16.22
CA GLY A 288 1.97 -8.18 16.17
C GLY A 288 0.90 -8.33 15.10
N LEU A 289 0.06 -7.32 14.89
CA LEU A 289 -0.92 -7.29 13.80
C LEU A 289 -0.23 -7.11 12.44
N LEU A 290 0.62 -6.10 12.30
CA LEU A 290 1.26 -5.72 11.03
C LEU A 290 2.14 -6.85 10.46
N THR A 291 2.79 -7.65 11.32
CA THR A 291 3.58 -8.81 10.91
C THR A 291 2.76 -10.05 10.56
N SER A 292 1.45 -10.06 10.86
CA SER A 292 0.54 -11.19 10.67
C SER A 292 -0.03 -11.23 9.24
N PRO A 293 0.25 -12.28 8.43
CA PRO A 293 -0.35 -12.40 7.10
C PRO A 293 -1.89 -12.41 7.08
N PRO A 294 -2.59 -13.00 8.06
CA PRO A 294 -4.05 -12.86 8.14
C PRO A 294 -4.52 -11.42 8.28
N PHE A 295 -3.86 -10.61 9.12
CA PHE A 295 -4.18 -9.19 9.26
C PHE A 295 -3.89 -8.42 7.97
N GLN A 296 -2.74 -8.63 7.33
CA GLN A 296 -2.38 -7.99 6.06
C GLN A 296 -3.42 -8.27 4.95
N ARG A 297 -3.93 -9.50 4.86
CA ARG A 297 -5.03 -9.83 3.92
C ARG A 297 -6.33 -9.13 4.29
N ARG A 298 -6.67 -9.05 5.56
CA ARG A 298 -7.85 -8.33 6.04
C ARG A 298 -7.76 -6.85 5.77
N LEU A 299 -6.59 -6.25 6.00
CA LEU A 299 -6.30 -4.86 5.67
C LEU A 299 -6.46 -4.61 4.16
N ALA A 300 -5.89 -5.45 3.31
CA ALA A 300 -6.05 -5.33 1.87
C ALA A 300 -7.53 -5.43 1.42
N ALA A 301 -8.32 -6.30 2.06
CA ALA A 301 -9.76 -6.39 1.80
C ALA A 301 -10.51 -5.12 2.25
N ALA A 302 -10.12 -4.52 3.38
CA ALA A 302 -10.66 -3.24 3.83
C ALA A 302 -10.35 -2.11 2.84
N LEU A 303 -9.12 -2.03 2.34
CA LEU A 303 -8.72 -1.05 1.32
C LEU A 303 -9.47 -1.26 0.00
N LEU A 304 -9.71 -2.51 -0.42
CA LEU A 304 -10.56 -2.80 -1.57
C LEU A 304 -11.99 -2.29 -1.35
N ALA A 305 -12.58 -2.55 -0.17
CA ALA A 305 -13.93 -2.07 0.16
C ALA A 305 -14.01 -0.53 0.10
N ALA A 306 -12.99 0.18 0.59
CA ALA A 306 -12.91 1.63 0.49
C ALA A 306 -12.87 2.13 -0.97
N ILE A 307 -12.06 1.47 -1.81
CA ILE A 307 -11.94 1.80 -3.24
C ILE A 307 -13.29 1.57 -3.96
N LEU A 308 -13.96 0.46 -3.69
CA LEU A 308 -15.29 0.17 -4.24
C LEU A 308 -16.30 1.22 -3.78
N ALA A 309 -16.35 1.54 -2.49
CA ALA A 309 -17.25 2.56 -1.95
C ALA A 309 -17.00 3.94 -2.58
N PHE A 310 -15.75 4.32 -2.80
CA PHE A 310 -15.39 5.58 -3.44
C PHE A 310 -15.81 5.65 -4.91
N LEU A 311 -15.60 4.58 -5.68
CA LEU A 311 -15.83 4.54 -7.12
C LEU A 311 -17.31 4.36 -7.52
N HIS A 312 -18.15 3.83 -6.61
CA HIS A 312 -19.57 3.60 -6.85
C HIS A 312 -20.49 4.72 -6.31
N LYS A 313 -19.91 5.80 -5.79
CA LYS A 313 -20.61 7.06 -5.43
C LYS A 313 -20.53 8.05 -6.60
#